data_5c659aa8e59694684768b92527ebcdaf
#
_entry.id   5c659aa8e59694684768b92527ebcdaf
#
_cell.length_a   1.000
_cell.length_b   1.000
_cell.length_c   1.000
_cell.angle_alpha   90.00
_cell.angle_beta   90.00
_cell.angle_gamma   90.00
#
_symmetry.space_group_name_H-M   'P 1'
#
loop_
_entity.id
_entity.type
_entity.pdbx_description
1 polymer ?
#
loop_
_entity_poly.entity_id
_entity_poly.type
_entity_poly.pdbx_seq_one_letter_code
_entity_poly.pdbx_strand_id
1 'polypeptide(L)'
;MPSDIPTINSLITDLSKIVGAQYVIWKPEDLLVYEYDGSIDKAMPQAVVLPSTAEEVSEIVRTANRHGAYIVARGAGTSLSGGAVALRKSVIIALTRLTNLIEVDPENRIAIVEPGMINLHLSEQVSHLGLFYAPDPASQKTCTIGGNVGENAGGPHCLALGVTTNHVLGLEVVLADGSLTWLGGTERESTGYDLRGAFVGSEGTLGIVTKIAVRLLPKPEVIHSMLAAFTTMDAASNTVSQIIARGIVPSALEMMDRNTIDAVEPFYQPGYPSEAQAVLIVEVDGLKESVEEQVEAIIEICNTNRAMEIREANDEKNRTKLWETRKGAIGAYGSIAPTYYLVDGVVPRTKLRQVLRQVDQIAAELQVTVANVFHAGDGNIHPAILFNERNPEEVKQAILAGSRILEACVDAGGALSGEHGIGIEKQAYMPLVFNEDDLEAMGRLRKAFIGDSTDTAPIDVPS
;
A
#
# COMPACT_ATOMS: atom_id res chain seq x y z
N MET A 1 3.53 38.09 -14.61
CA MET A 1 4.44 36.95 -14.59
C MET A 1 5.86 37.42 -14.82
N PRO A 2 6.65 37.61 -13.79
CA PRO A 2 8.10 37.72 -14.00
C PRO A 2 8.86 36.88 -12.97
N SER A 3 9.99 36.30 -13.38
CA SER A 3 11.16 35.89 -12.61
C SER A 3 11.33 34.45 -12.08
N ASP A 4 10.56 33.46 -12.50
CA ASP A 4 10.81 32.07 -12.02
C ASP A 4 12.00 31.36 -12.72
N ILE A 5 12.37 31.80 -13.93
CA ILE A 5 13.41 31.13 -14.74
C ILE A 5 14.84 31.19 -14.17
N PRO A 6 15.33 32.30 -13.59
CA PRO A 6 16.70 32.36 -13.06
C PRO A 6 16.88 31.45 -11.81
N THR A 7 15.85 31.33 -10.98
CA THR A 7 15.90 30.55 -9.74
C THR A 7 15.89 29.04 -10.02
N ILE A 8 15.11 28.59 -10.99
CA ILE A 8 15.09 27.18 -11.44
C ILE A 8 16.45 26.75 -11.95
N ASN A 9 17.06 27.52 -12.82
CA ASN A 9 18.37 27.19 -13.42
C ASN A 9 19.49 27.05 -12.38
N SER A 10 19.47 27.85 -11.29
CA SER A 10 20.45 27.73 -10.21
C SER A 10 20.25 26.46 -9.39
N LEU A 11 19.02 26.12 -9.04
CA LEU A 11 18.67 24.88 -8.33
C LEU A 11 19.12 23.64 -9.13
N ILE A 12 18.76 23.56 -10.42
CA ILE A 12 19.14 22.44 -11.31
C ILE A 12 20.66 22.32 -11.41
N THR A 13 21.37 23.47 -11.50
CA THR A 13 22.84 23.47 -11.55
C THR A 13 23.45 22.91 -10.26
N ASP A 14 22.94 23.30 -9.10
CA ASP A 14 23.45 22.83 -7.82
C ASP A 14 23.10 21.35 -7.58
N LEU A 15 21.89 20.92 -7.90
CA LEU A 15 21.50 19.49 -7.85
C LEU A 15 22.39 18.64 -8.79
N SER A 16 22.70 19.16 -9.99
CA SER A 16 23.56 18.46 -10.95
C SER A 16 25.01 18.29 -10.47
N LYS A 17 25.50 19.17 -9.59
CA LYS A 17 26.83 19.00 -8.97
C LYS A 17 26.85 17.87 -7.95
N ILE A 18 25.71 17.56 -7.32
CA ILE A 18 25.60 16.51 -6.31
C ILE A 18 25.58 15.13 -6.98
N VAL A 19 24.61 14.90 -7.87
CA VAL A 19 24.31 13.56 -8.42
C VAL A 19 24.86 13.35 -9.84
N GLY A 20 25.32 14.40 -10.51
CA GLY A 20 25.64 14.41 -11.95
C GLY A 20 24.43 14.84 -12.80
N ALA A 21 24.68 15.58 -13.87
CA ALA A 21 23.63 16.18 -14.71
C ALA A 21 22.69 15.13 -15.36
N GLN A 22 23.17 13.93 -15.61
CA GLN A 22 22.37 12.83 -16.17
C GLN A 22 21.32 12.25 -15.19
N TYR A 23 21.42 12.57 -13.92
CA TYR A 23 20.52 12.13 -12.85
C TYR A 23 19.61 13.25 -12.31
N VAL A 24 19.55 14.37 -13.04
CA VAL A 24 18.59 15.47 -12.78
C VAL A 24 17.70 15.63 -14.00
N ILE A 25 16.42 15.31 -13.82
CA ILE A 25 15.38 15.44 -14.86
C ILE A 25 14.62 16.74 -14.59
N TRP A 26 14.53 17.62 -15.60
CA TRP A 26 13.89 18.93 -15.43
C TRP A 26 13.17 19.41 -16.70
N LYS A 27 13.30 18.69 -17.81
CA LYS A 27 12.58 19.04 -19.05
C LYS A 27 11.11 18.61 -18.92
N PRO A 28 10.17 19.47 -19.33
CA PRO A 28 8.74 19.19 -19.17
C PRO A 28 8.30 17.85 -19.77
N GLU A 29 8.84 17.48 -20.93
CA GLU A 29 8.54 16.22 -21.60
C GLU A 29 9.00 14.98 -20.82
N ASP A 30 10.10 15.09 -20.09
CA ASP A 30 10.65 13.99 -19.29
C ASP A 30 10.00 13.91 -17.88
N LEU A 31 9.40 15.00 -17.41
CA LEU A 31 8.72 15.08 -16.13
C LEU A 31 7.32 14.44 -16.12
N LEU A 32 6.70 14.25 -17.29
CA LEU A 32 5.35 13.68 -17.44
C LEU A 32 5.18 12.32 -16.75
N VAL A 33 6.25 11.50 -16.69
CA VAL A 33 6.19 10.18 -16.04
C VAL A 33 6.28 10.26 -14.50
N TYR A 34 6.49 11.44 -13.96
CA TYR A 34 6.59 11.69 -12.53
C TYR A 34 5.46 12.58 -11.99
N GLU A 35 4.51 13.02 -12.84
CA GLU A 35 3.41 13.89 -12.42
C GLU A 35 2.31 13.16 -11.67
N TYR A 36 2.32 11.84 -11.65
CA TYR A 36 1.27 10.98 -11.06
C TYR A 36 1.87 9.80 -10.28
N ASP A 37 1.07 9.16 -9.48
CA ASP A 37 1.28 7.84 -8.89
C ASP A 37 0.11 6.90 -9.26
N GLY A 38 -0.28 5.95 -8.42
CA GLY A 38 -1.44 5.09 -8.66
C GLY A 38 -2.79 5.71 -8.30
N SER A 39 -2.81 6.94 -7.74
CA SER A 39 -4.02 7.69 -7.44
C SER A 39 -4.57 8.43 -8.66
N ILE A 40 -5.69 9.13 -8.48
CA ILE A 40 -6.26 9.99 -9.53
C ILE A 40 -5.60 11.39 -9.58
N ASP A 41 -4.78 11.73 -8.59
CA ASP A 41 -4.15 13.04 -8.45
C ASP A 41 -2.94 13.19 -9.36
N LYS A 42 -2.75 14.40 -9.88
CA LYS A 42 -1.63 14.73 -10.78
C LYS A 42 -1.08 16.11 -10.47
N ALA A 43 0.25 16.21 -10.37
CA ALA A 43 0.94 17.49 -10.29
C ALA A 43 2.34 17.41 -10.90
N MET A 44 2.66 18.35 -11.78
CA MET A 44 3.96 18.40 -12.46
C MET A 44 5.05 18.83 -11.48
N PRO A 45 6.08 17.99 -11.24
CA PRO A 45 7.21 18.38 -10.41
C PRO A 45 8.05 19.48 -11.04
N GLN A 46 8.83 20.19 -10.22
CA GLN A 46 9.82 21.18 -10.71
C GLN A 46 11.06 20.50 -11.30
N ALA A 47 11.49 19.41 -10.66
CA ALA A 47 12.58 18.56 -11.10
C ALA A 47 12.48 17.18 -10.42
N VAL A 48 13.20 16.21 -10.98
CA VAL A 48 13.40 14.90 -10.35
C VAL A 48 14.90 14.66 -10.23
N VAL A 49 15.33 14.21 -9.04
CA VAL A 49 16.72 13.91 -8.73
C VAL A 49 16.85 12.46 -8.31
N LEU A 50 17.84 11.77 -8.87
CA LEU A 50 18.06 10.34 -8.61
C LEU A 50 19.40 10.14 -7.86
N PRO A 51 19.41 10.22 -6.52
CA PRO A 51 20.62 9.97 -5.71
C PRO A 51 21.01 8.48 -5.74
N SER A 52 22.29 8.22 -5.46
CA SER A 52 22.87 6.87 -5.33
C SER A 52 23.42 6.57 -3.94
N THR A 53 23.47 7.57 -3.05
CA THR A 53 23.94 7.41 -1.66
C THR A 53 23.10 8.24 -0.68
N ALA A 54 23.18 7.87 0.60
CA ALA A 54 22.53 8.61 1.68
C ALA A 54 23.08 10.05 1.82
N GLU A 55 24.38 10.23 1.56
CA GLU A 55 25.05 11.53 1.59
C GLU A 55 24.54 12.43 0.46
N GLU A 56 24.31 11.89 -0.74
CA GLU A 56 23.68 12.64 -1.84
C GLU A 56 22.26 13.07 -1.46
N VAL A 57 21.45 12.20 -0.83
CA VAL A 57 20.11 12.56 -0.33
C VAL A 57 20.21 13.71 0.67
N SER A 58 21.12 13.62 1.64
CA SER A 58 21.38 14.66 2.64
C SER A 58 21.72 16.02 1.99
N GLU A 59 22.63 16.04 1.01
CA GLU A 59 23.03 17.28 0.35
C GLU A 59 21.94 17.83 -0.59
N ILE A 60 21.12 16.98 -1.19
CA ILE A 60 19.92 17.40 -1.96
C ILE A 60 18.95 18.12 -1.02
N VAL A 61 18.64 17.55 0.17
CA VAL A 61 17.76 18.18 1.17
C VAL A 61 18.30 19.56 1.58
N ARG A 62 19.60 19.66 1.91
CA ARG A 62 20.23 20.95 2.24
C ARG A 62 20.18 21.94 1.08
N THR A 63 20.34 21.47 -0.13
CA THR A 63 20.27 22.29 -1.33
C THR A 63 18.85 22.79 -1.58
N ALA A 64 17.85 21.93 -1.47
CA ALA A 64 16.44 22.32 -1.56
C ALA A 64 16.09 23.40 -0.53
N ASN A 65 16.54 23.25 0.73
CA ASN A 65 16.38 24.25 1.79
C ASN A 65 16.99 25.61 1.41
N ARG A 66 18.23 25.63 0.90
CA ARG A 66 18.88 26.89 0.46
C ARG A 66 18.13 27.61 -0.65
N HIS A 67 17.42 26.86 -1.50
CA HIS A 67 16.63 27.40 -2.61
C HIS A 67 15.15 27.60 -2.26
N GLY A 68 14.71 27.28 -1.05
CA GLY A 68 13.29 27.34 -0.64
C GLY A 68 12.39 26.41 -1.44
N ALA A 69 12.94 25.30 -1.93
CA ALA A 69 12.23 24.30 -2.73
C ALA A 69 11.65 23.21 -1.82
N TYR A 70 10.38 22.82 -2.06
CA TYR A 70 9.77 21.66 -1.42
C TYR A 70 10.33 20.37 -2.04
N ILE A 71 10.31 19.29 -1.29
CA ILE A 71 10.73 17.96 -1.76
C ILE A 71 9.66 16.92 -1.47
N VAL A 72 9.58 15.93 -2.36
CA VAL A 72 8.76 14.72 -2.21
C VAL A 72 9.66 13.51 -2.41
N ALA A 73 9.67 12.59 -1.44
CA ALA A 73 10.34 11.31 -1.58
C ALA A 73 9.50 10.38 -2.48
N ARG A 74 10.16 9.66 -3.41
CA ARG A 74 9.48 8.74 -4.32
C ARG A 74 10.24 7.43 -4.47
N GLY A 75 9.54 6.31 -4.25
CA GLY A 75 9.99 4.99 -4.68
C GLY A 75 9.61 4.72 -6.14
N ALA A 76 8.87 3.66 -6.39
CA ALA A 76 8.38 3.30 -7.72
C ALA A 76 7.13 4.09 -8.17
N GLY A 77 6.51 4.88 -7.29
CA GLY A 77 5.27 5.62 -7.60
C GLY A 77 4.04 4.73 -7.70
N THR A 78 3.98 3.67 -6.92
CA THR A 78 2.85 2.72 -6.85
C THR A 78 1.86 3.06 -5.72
N SER A 79 2.04 4.17 -5.02
CA SER A 79 1.10 4.68 -4.00
C SER A 79 -0.27 4.94 -4.60
N LEU A 80 -1.33 4.73 -3.82
CA LEU A 80 -2.72 4.87 -4.24
C LEU A 80 -3.43 6.04 -3.54
N SER A 81 -2.68 6.83 -2.75
CA SER A 81 -3.23 7.95 -1.97
C SER A 81 -2.66 9.33 -2.35
N GLY A 82 -1.80 9.39 -3.37
CA GLY A 82 -1.18 10.64 -3.82
C GLY A 82 0.09 11.04 -3.04
N GLY A 83 0.62 10.18 -2.16
CA GLY A 83 1.81 10.47 -1.33
C GLY A 83 3.09 10.74 -2.13
N ALA A 84 3.15 10.32 -3.41
CA ALA A 84 4.29 10.57 -4.29
C ALA A 84 4.06 11.72 -5.31
N VAL A 85 2.95 12.47 -5.22
CA VAL A 85 2.56 13.56 -6.13
C VAL A 85 3.10 14.90 -5.65
N ALA A 86 3.74 15.66 -6.54
CA ALA A 86 4.47 16.91 -6.22
C ALA A 86 3.56 18.15 -6.26
N LEU A 87 2.66 18.34 -5.30
CA LEU A 87 1.61 19.37 -5.31
C LEU A 87 2.12 20.82 -5.42
N ARG A 88 3.23 21.17 -4.77
CA ARG A 88 3.74 22.54 -4.66
C ARG A 88 4.87 22.85 -5.63
N LYS A 89 4.88 22.24 -6.82
CA LYS A 89 6.03 22.24 -7.74
C LYS A 89 7.30 21.78 -7.02
N SER A 90 7.18 20.68 -6.28
CA SER A 90 8.25 20.14 -5.47
C SER A 90 9.34 19.50 -6.34
N VAL A 91 10.54 19.35 -5.78
CA VAL A 91 11.57 18.48 -6.31
C VAL A 91 11.31 17.05 -5.84
N ILE A 92 11.15 16.11 -6.75
CA ILE A 92 11.05 14.69 -6.42
C ILE A 92 12.45 14.12 -6.20
N ILE A 93 12.66 13.47 -5.06
CA ILE A 93 13.85 12.65 -4.78
C ILE A 93 13.46 11.19 -5.06
N ALA A 94 13.83 10.69 -6.23
CA ALA A 94 13.54 9.33 -6.65
C ALA A 94 14.64 8.37 -6.17
N LEU A 95 14.32 7.51 -5.20
CA LEU A 95 15.27 6.65 -4.50
C LEU A 95 15.57 5.33 -5.24
N THR A 96 15.16 5.21 -6.50
CA THR A 96 15.22 3.99 -7.31
C THR A 96 16.64 3.53 -7.68
N ARG A 97 17.70 4.31 -7.39
CA ARG A 97 19.09 3.91 -7.53
C ARG A 97 19.69 3.30 -6.25
N LEU A 98 19.03 3.45 -5.12
CA LEU A 98 19.44 2.90 -3.83
C LEU A 98 18.80 1.50 -3.68
N THR A 99 19.41 0.47 -4.27
CA THR A 99 18.80 -0.86 -4.44
C THR A 99 19.57 -2.02 -3.82
N ASN A 100 20.64 -1.73 -3.04
CA ASN A 100 21.49 -2.77 -2.51
C ASN A 100 20.87 -3.54 -1.33
N LEU A 101 21.11 -4.85 -1.30
CA LEU A 101 21.06 -5.65 -0.09
C LEU A 101 22.42 -5.47 0.59
N ILE A 102 22.47 -4.71 1.69
CA ILE A 102 23.69 -4.29 2.37
C ILE A 102 24.24 -5.43 3.23
N GLU A 103 23.35 -6.04 4.02
CA GLU A 103 23.71 -7.08 4.97
C GLU A 103 22.56 -8.08 5.14
N VAL A 104 22.91 -9.34 5.39
CA VAL A 104 21.96 -10.38 5.83
C VAL A 104 22.58 -11.10 7.01
N ASP A 105 21.86 -11.15 8.10
CA ASP A 105 22.14 -11.98 9.27
C ASP A 105 21.09 -13.11 9.36
N PRO A 106 21.38 -14.31 8.83
CA PRO A 106 20.44 -15.41 8.83
C PRO A 106 20.13 -15.96 10.23
N GLU A 107 21.07 -15.88 11.16
CA GLU A 107 20.90 -16.40 12.51
C GLU A 107 19.89 -15.56 13.30
N ASN A 108 19.99 -14.23 13.19
CA ASN A 108 19.05 -13.27 13.78
C ASN A 108 17.84 -13.00 12.89
N ARG A 109 17.84 -13.48 11.62
CA ARG A 109 16.80 -13.27 10.61
C ARG A 109 16.57 -11.80 10.33
N ILE A 110 17.63 -11.10 10.01
CA ILE A 110 17.65 -9.67 9.74
C ILE A 110 18.26 -9.44 8.37
N ALA A 111 17.76 -8.45 7.67
CA ALA A 111 18.43 -7.88 6.49
C ALA A 111 18.47 -6.35 6.62
N ILE A 112 19.56 -5.75 6.11
CA ILE A 112 19.66 -4.30 5.94
C ILE A 112 19.65 -4.03 4.43
N VAL A 113 18.70 -3.21 4.00
CA VAL A 113 18.49 -2.90 2.59
C VAL A 113 18.42 -1.41 2.33
N GLU A 114 18.68 -1.00 1.11
CA GLU A 114 18.39 0.35 0.63
C GLU A 114 16.92 0.51 0.20
N PRO A 115 16.35 1.73 0.28
CA PRO A 115 14.91 1.97 0.09
C PRO A 115 14.38 1.70 -1.31
N GLY A 116 15.22 1.75 -2.35
CA GLY A 116 14.85 1.45 -3.73
C GLY A 116 14.83 -0.05 -4.06
N MET A 117 15.18 -0.92 -3.11
CA MET A 117 15.06 -2.37 -3.28
C MET A 117 13.61 -2.74 -3.58
N ILE A 118 13.38 -3.47 -4.68
CA ILE A 118 12.05 -4.01 -5.01
C ILE A 118 11.66 -5.03 -3.95
N ASN A 119 10.43 -4.93 -3.45
CA ASN A 119 9.92 -5.76 -2.35
C ASN A 119 10.15 -7.26 -2.61
N LEU A 120 9.71 -7.79 -3.75
CA LEU A 120 9.85 -9.22 -4.08
C LEU A 120 11.32 -9.65 -4.18
N HIS A 121 12.21 -8.78 -4.68
CA HIS A 121 13.62 -9.13 -4.88
C HIS A 121 14.34 -9.45 -3.57
N LEU A 122 13.95 -8.82 -2.44
CA LEU A 122 14.51 -9.19 -1.14
C LEU A 122 14.18 -10.64 -0.79
N SER A 123 12.90 -11.05 -0.93
CA SER A 123 12.48 -12.43 -0.68
C SER A 123 13.18 -13.43 -1.60
N GLU A 124 13.37 -13.08 -2.88
CA GLU A 124 14.11 -13.91 -3.84
C GLU A 124 15.59 -14.08 -3.43
N GLN A 125 16.26 -12.98 -3.04
CA GLN A 125 17.67 -12.99 -2.66
C GLN A 125 17.94 -13.81 -1.40
N VAL A 126 17.03 -13.79 -0.39
CA VAL A 126 17.20 -14.55 0.86
C VAL A 126 16.58 -15.95 0.82
N SER A 127 15.91 -16.30 -0.28
CA SER A 127 15.17 -17.57 -0.45
C SER A 127 16.04 -18.82 -0.25
N HIS A 128 17.30 -18.77 -0.70
CA HIS A 128 18.27 -19.87 -0.54
C HIS A 128 18.65 -20.15 0.91
N LEU A 129 18.38 -19.20 1.83
CA LEU A 129 18.56 -19.33 3.28
C LEU A 129 17.29 -19.89 3.98
N GLY A 130 16.24 -20.24 3.22
CA GLY A 130 14.95 -20.65 3.78
C GLY A 130 14.17 -19.49 4.43
N LEU A 131 14.49 -18.25 4.05
CA LEU A 131 13.90 -17.01 4.59
C LEU A 131 13.09 -16.27 3.53
N PHE A 132 12.22 -15.36 3.99
CA PHE A 132 11.50 -14.41 3.14
C PHE A 132 11.15 -13.12 3.90
N TYR A 133 10.84 -12.06 3.16
CA TYR A 133 10.30 -10.81 3.67
C TYR A 133 8.77 -10.84 3.55
N ALA A 134 8.07 -10.67 4.68
CA ALA A 134 6.65 -10.99 4.77
C ALA A 134 5.69 -10.00 4.10
N PRO A 135 5.86 -8.66 4.20
CA PRO A 135 4.95 -7.73 3.53
C PRO A 135 4.90 -7.96 2.01
N ASP A 136 3.71 -8.23 1.48
CA ASP A 136 3.52 -8.62 0.08
C ASP A 136 2.39 -7.83 -0.62
N PRO A 137 2.47 -6.48 -0.68
CA PRO A 137 1.45 -5.70 -1.38
C PRO A 137 1.22 -6.21 -2.80
N ALA A 138 0.03 -5.96 -3.37
CA ALA A 138 -0.29 -6.40 -4.74
C ALA A 138 0.75 -5.92 -5.77
N SER A 139 1.39 -4.79 -5.50
CA SER A 139 2.49 -4.20 -6.29
C SER A 139 3.88 -4.77 -6.00
N GLN A 140 4.05 -5.85 -5.21
CA GLN A 140 5.34 -6.36 -4.73
C GLN A 140 6.42 -6.57 -5.82
N LYS A 141 6.01 -6.79 -7.07
CA LYS A 141 6.93 -6.94 -8.22
C LYS A 141 7.53 -5.62 -8.70
N THR A 142 7.01 -4.49 -8.24
CA THR A 142 7.38 -3.14 -8.70
C THR A 142 7.60 -2.16 -7.56
N CYS A 143 6.83 -2.24 -6.48
CA CYS A 143 7.00 -1.35 -5.32
C CYS A 143 8.36 -1.54 -4.65
N THR A 144 8.82 -0.48 -3.98
CA THR A 144 10.09 -0.50 -3.25
C THR A 144 9.86 -0.65 -1.75
N ILE A 145 10.82 -1.22 -1.02
CA ILE A 145 10.74 -1.37 0.43
C ILE A 145 10.65 0.00 1.12
N GLY A 146 11.34 1.03 0.61
CA GLY A 146 11.21 2.40 1.12
C GLY A 146 9.81 2.98 0.91
N GLY A 147 9.16 2.68 -0.22
CA GLY A 147 7.75 3.02 -0.46
C GLY A 147 6.83 2.29 0.51
N ASN A 148 7.07 0.98 0.76
CA ASN A 148 6.31 0.23 1.75
C ASN A 148 6.45 0.82 3.16
N VAL A 149 7.64 1.31 3.54
CA VAL A 149 7.85 2.02 4.81
C VAL A 149 7.07 3.33 4.84
N GLY A 150 7.09 4.11 3.75
CA GLY A 150 6.35 5.38 3.67
C GLY A 150 4.86 5.20 3.90
N GLU A 151 4.24 4.24 3.25
CA GLU A 151 2.80 3.97 3.31
C GLU A 151 2.38 3.04 4.45
N ASN A 152 3.31 2.38 5.16
CA ASN A 152 3.03 1.23 6.01
C ASN A 152 2.27 0.13 5.25
N ALA A 153 2.73 -0.17 4.04
CA ALA A 153 2.02 -1.05 3.11
C ALA A 153 1.70 -2.42 3.70
N GLY A 154 0.55 -2.94 3.32
CA GLY A 154 0.05 -4.25 3.70
C GLY A 154 0.11 -5.27 2.56
N GLY A 155 -0.96 -6.07 2.41
CA GLY A 155 -1.11 -7.09 1.37
C GLY A 155 -1.99 -8.25 1.83
N PRO A 156 -2.17 -9.28 0.99
CA PRO A 156 -3.04 -10.41 1.28
C PRO A 156 -2.73 -11.18 2.56
N HIS A 157 -1.46 -11.15 3.00
CA HIS A 157 -1.01 -11.89 4.18
C HIS A 157 -1.03 -11.09 5.49
N CYS A 158 -1.58 -9.87 5.48
CA CYS A 158 -1.63 -8.98 6.66
C CYS A 158 -2.37 -9.59 7.85
N LEU A 159 -3.43 -10.37 7.62
CA LEU A 159 -4.19 -11.03 8.68
C LEU A 159 -3.30 -11.84 9.62
N ALA A 160 -2.38 -12.62 9.07
CA ALA A 160 -1.49 -13.50 9.84
C ALA A 160 -0.14 -12.86 10.15
N LEU A 161 0.42 -12.12 9.21
CA LEU A 161 1.81 -11.65 9.26
C LEU A 161 1.95 -10.18 9.65
N GLY A 162 0.86 -9.41 9.61
CA GLY A 162 0.88 -7.97 9.86
C GLY A 162 1.34 -7.16 8.65
N VAL A 163 1.49 -5.85 8.84
CA VAL A 163 1.88 -4.86 7.84
C VAL A 163 3.38 -4.51 7.97
N THR A 164 3.87 -3.61 7.14
CA THR A 164 5.30 -3.22 7.08
C THR A 164 5.89 -2.85 8.45
N THR A 165 5.18 -2.11 9.30
CA THR A 165 5.66 -1.71 10.63
C THR A 165 6.03 -2.91 11.53
N ASN A 166 5.38 -4.06 11.35
CA ASN A 166 5.66 -5.29 12.12
C ASN A 166 7.00 -5.94 11.72
N HIS A 167 7.57 -5.54 10.60
CA HIS A 167 8.78 -6.12 10.02
C HIS A 167 9.96 -5.17 9.93
N VAL A 168 9.76 -3.87 10.14
CA VAL A 168 10.83 -2.88 10.22
C VAL A 168 11.40 -2.86 11.63
N LEU A 169 12.73 -2.97 11.76
CA LEU A 169 13.46 -2.94 13.02
C LEU A 169 14.15 -1.59 13.25
N GLY A 170 14.70 -0.99 12.18
CA GLY A 170 15.38 0.28 12.23
C GLY A 170 15.41 0.97 10.87
N LEU A 171 15.60 2.28 10.90
CA LEU A 171 15.61 3.15 9.73
C LEU A 171 16.77 4.14 9.82
N GLU A 172 17.64 4.19 8.81
CA GLU A 172 18.48 5.35 8.58
C GLU A 172 17.67 6.36 7.79
N VAL A 173 17.58 7.59 8.29
CA VAL A 173 16.76 8.64 7.68
C VAL A 173 17.54 9.94 7.53
N VAL A 174 17.25 10.68 6.48
CA VAL A 174 17.63 12.08 6.31
C VAL A 174 16.49 12.95 6.80
N LEU A 175 16.74 13.75 7.84
CA LEU A 175 15.77 14.70 8.40
C LEU A 175 15.66 15.97 7.56
N ALA A 176 14.71 16.82 7.89
CA ALA A 176 14.42 18.05 7.16
C ALA A 176 15.61 19.05 7.08
N ASP A 177 16.53 19.03 8.04
CA ASP A 177 17.76 19.83 8.03
C ASP A 177 18.91 19.18 7.22
N GLY A 178 18.69 18.01 6.65
CA GLY A 178 19.68 17.21 5.95
C GLY A 178 20.61 16.40 6.87
N SER A 179 20.34 16.30 8.16
CA SER A 179 21.09 15.42 9.06
C SER A 179 20.70 13.96 8.84
N LEU A 180 21.69 13.07 8.92
CA LEU A 180 21.49 11.62 8.91
C LEU A 180 21.36 11.13 10.35
N THR A 181 20.33 10.32 10.61
CA THR A 181 20.11 9.71 11.92
C THR A 181 19.60 8.28 11.76
N TRP A 182 19.77 7.47 12.82
CA TRP A 182 19.24 6.12 12.86
C TRP A 182 18.11 6.05 13.91
N LEU A 183 16.94 5.57 13.50
CA LEU A 183 15.75 5.37 14.33
C LEU A 183 15.54 3.87 14.58
N GLY A 184 15.48 3.44 15.83
CA GLY A 184 15.45 2.01 16.16
C GLY A 184 16.85 1.38 16.08
N GLY A 185 16.93 0.12 15.67
CA GLY A 185 18.16 -0.64 15.56
C GLY A 185 17.96 -1.93 14.80
N THR A 186 18.69 -2.98 15.17
CA THR A 186 18.48 -4.35 14.70
C THR A 186 17.73 -5.20 15.75
N GLU A 187 17.49 -4.65 16.93
CA GLU A 187 16.76 -5.31 18.00
C GLU A 187 15.26 -5.22 17.78
N ARG A 188 14.52 -6.22 18.30
CA ARG A 188 13.05 -6.26 18.16
C ARG A 188 12.33 -5.19 18.98
N GLU A 189 12.90 -4.80 20.09
CA GLU A 189 12.30 -3.85 21.03
C GLU A 189 13.10 -2.55 21.06
N SER A 190 12.42 -1.41 20.96
CA SER A 190 13.03 -0.10 21.12
C SER A 190 13.22 0.21 22.59
N THR A 191 14.42 0.69 22.97
CA THR A 191 14.65 1.31 24.27
C THR A 191 14.20 2.77 24.20
N GLY A 192 13.13 3.14 24.93
CA GLY A 192 12.56 4.49 24.90
C GLY A 192 11.36 4.62 23.98
N TYR A 193 11.12 5.82 23.45
CA TYR A 193 10.02 6.06 22.50
C TYR A 193 10.28 5.38 21.16
N ASP A 194 9.25 4.75 20.61
CA ASP A 194 9.31 4.12 19.29
C ASP A 194 9.22 5.16 18.15
N LEU A 195 10.34 5.84 17.90
CA LEU A 195 10.44 6.80 16.80
C LEU A 195 10.38 6.14 15.43
N ARG A 196 10.81 4.87 15.32
CA ARG A 196 10.68 4.07 14.12
C ARG A 196 9.20 3.83 13.78
N GLY A 197 8.39 3.41 14.75
CA GLY A 197 6.96 3.23 14.58
C GLY A 197 6.22 4.52 14.24
N ALA A 198 6.67 5.67 14.77
CA ALA A 198 6.14 6.98 14.37
C ALA A 198 6.52 7.36 12.92
N PHE A 199 7.65 6.87 12.42
CA PHE A 199 8.14 7.19 11.07
C PHE A 199 7.52 6.30 9.98
N VAL A 200 7.27 5.01 10.26
CA VAL A 200 6.59 4.10 9.32
C VAL A 200 5.15 4.55 9.11
N GLY A 201 4.72 4.72 7.87
CA GLY A 201 3.41 5.27 7.52
C GLY A 201 3.35 6.80 7.53
N SER A 202 4.52 7.47 7.57
CA SER A 202 4.58 8.94 7.51
C SER A 202 4.51 9.52 6.09
N GLU A 203 4.44 8.67 5.07
CA GLU A 203 4.35 9.06 3.65
C GLU A 203 5.47 10.04 3.22
N GLY A 204 6.68 9.87 3.80
CA GLY A 204 7.82 10.75 3.54
C GLY A 204 7.73 12.14 4.17
N THR A 205 6.71 12.43 5.00
CA THR A 205 6.49 13.77 5.58
C THR A 205 7.34 14.07 6.82
N LEU A 206 7.99 13.06 7.41
CA LEU A 206 8.88 13.21 8.56
C LEU A 206 10.37 13.18 8.19
N GLY A 207 10.72 12.73 6.98
CA GLY A 207 12.08 12.59 6.49
C GLY A 207 12.17 11.61 5.33
N ILE A 208 13.38 11.33 4.87
CA ILE A 208 13.65 10.44 3.74
C ILE A 208 14.44 9.24 4.22
N VAL A 209 13.92 8.04 4.03
CA VAL A 209 14.59 6.79 4.38
C VAL A 209 15.73 6.50 3.41
N THR A 210 16.90 6.10 3.93
CA THR A 210 18.08 5.75 3.15
C THR A 210 18.60 4.33 3.41
N LYS A 211 18.30 3.74 4.58
CA LYS A 211 18.48 2.30 4.86
C LYS A 211 17.38 1.78 5.76
N ILE A 212 17.10 0.50 5.63
CA ILE A 212 16.01 -0.17 6.35
C ILE A 212 16.55 -1.49 6.90
N ALA A 213 16.51 -1.64 8.22
CA ALA A 213 16.70 -2.94 8.86
C ALA A 213 15.34 -3.63 8.97
N VAL A 214 15.22 -4.81 8.37
CA VAL A 214 13.98 -5.59 8.33
C VAL A 214 14.15 -6.96 8.96
N ARG A 215 13.06 -7.45 9.57
CA ARG A 215 12.95 -8.82 10.05
C ARG A 215 12.54 -9.73 8.89
N LEU A 216 13.24 -10.85 8.77
CA LEU A 216 12.90 -11.95 7.88
C LEU A 216 12.16 -13.06 8.63
N LEU A 217 11.27 -13.75 7.93
CA LEU A 217 10.58 -14.93 8.47
C LEU A 217 11.10 -16.22 7.82
N PRO A 218 11.07 -17.36 8.54
CA PRO A 218 11.33 -18.65 7.93
C PRO A 218 10.17 -19.00 7.00
N LYS A 219 10.48 -19.64 5.86
CA LYS A 219 9.46 -20.17 4.98
C LYS A 219 8.64 -21.26 5.71
N PRO A 220 7.31 -21.28 5.54
CA PRO A 220 6.49 -22.33 6.10
C PRO A 220 6.83 -23.69 5.48
N GLU A 221 6.60 -24.77 6.23
CA GLU A 221 6.82 -26.15 5.77
C GLU A 221 5.85 -26.50 4.65
N VAL A 222 4.56 -26.15 4.83
CA VAL A 222 3.48 -26.42 3.87
C VAL A 222 2.64 -25.16 3.71
N ILE A 223 2.19 -24.94 2.48
CA ILE A 223 1.17 -23.92 2.13
C ILE A 223 0.04 -24.66 1.44
N HIS A 224 -1.20 -24.40 1.85
CA HIS A 224 -2.39 -24.94 1.22
C HIS A 224 -3.36 -23.84 0.85
N SER A 225 -3.67 -23.71 -0.42
CA SER A 225 -4.62 -22.71 -0.92
C SER A 225 -5.88 -23.39 -1.45
N MET A 226 -7.02 -22.79 -1.19
CA MET A 226 -8.29 -23.25 -1.72
C MET A 226 -9.18 -22.07 -2.15
N LEU A 227 -10.12 -22.37 -3.02
CA LEU A 227 -11.15 -21.46 -3.50
C LEU A 227 -12.52 -22.01 -3.13
N ALA A 228 -13.40 -21.15 -2.61
CA ALA A 228 -14.82 -21.49 -2.40
C ALA A 228 -15.70 -20.47 -3.13
N ALA A 229 -16.66 -20.93 -3.92
CA ALA A 229 -17.62 -20.11 -4.64
C ALA A 229 -18.98 -20.11 -3.95
N PHE A 230 -19.65 -18.97 -3.92
CA PHE A 230 -20.94 -18.79 -3.23
C PHE A 230 -21.98 -18.09 -4.09
N THR A 231 -23.26 -18.43 -3.91
CA THR A 231 -24.39 -17.78 -4.58
C THR A 231 -24.75 -16.42 -4.00
N THR A 232 -24.16 -16.02 -2.86
CA THR A 232 -24.42 -14.73 -2.22
C THR A 232 -23.16 -14.22 -1.51
N MET A 233 -22.96 -12.91 -1.51
CA MET A 233 -21.94 -12.24 -0.71
C MET A 233 -22.09 -12.49 0.79
N ASP A 234 -23.34 -12.62 1.26
CA ASP A 234 -23.67 -12.93 2.66
C ASP A 234 -23.13 -14.29 3.10
N ALA A 235 -23.24 -15.32 2.26
CA ALA A 235 -22.75 -16.66 2.57
C ALA A 235 -21.21 -16.66 2.66
N ALA A 236 -20.54 -15.99 1.71
CA ALA A 236 -19.09 -15.82 1.74
C ALA A 236 -18.62 -15.07 3.00
N SER A 237 -19.26 -13.94 3.33
CA SER A 237 -18.92 -13.14 4.53
C SER A 237 -19.17 -13.89 5.85
N ASN A 238 -20.21 -14.72 5.90
CA ASN A 238 -20.46 -15.60 7.06
C ASN A 238 -19.37 -16.66 7.19
N THR A 239 -18.90 -17.22 6.06
CA THR A 239 -17.79 -18.19 6.04
C THR A 239 -16.53 -17.58 6.64
N VAL A 240 -16.13 -16.36 6.21
CA VAL A 240 -15.03 -15.61 6.77
C VAL A 240 -15.14 -15.48 8.29
N SER A 241 -16.32 -15.00 8.76
CA SER A 241 -16.56 -14.79 10.18
C SER A 241 -16.47 -16.10 11.00
N GLN A 242 -16.95 -17.20 10.45
CA GLN A 242 -16.95 -18.52 11.12
C GLN A 242 -15.53 -19.14 11.15
N ILE A 243 -14.72 -18.96 10.10
CA ILE A 243 -13.31 -19.40 10.08
C ILE A 243 -12.57 -18.76 11.24
N ILE A 244 -12.67 -17.44 11.36
CA ILE A 244 -11.99 -16.71 12.43
C ILE A 244 -12.57 -17.05 13.81
N ALA A 245 -13.89 -17.20 13.94
CA ALA A 245 -14.54 -17.60 15.20
C ALA A 245 -14.14 -19.02 15.65
N ARG A 246 -13.77 -19.90 14.71
CA ARG A 246 -13.24 -21.24 15.01
C ARG A 246 -11.81 -21.19 15.57
N GLY A 247 -11.16 -20.01 15.60
CA GLY A 247 -9.79 -19.84 16.06
C GLY A 247 -8.74 -20.08 14.95
N ILE A 248 -9.16 -20.23 13.69
CA ILE A 248 -8.26 -20.37 12.57
C ILE A 248 -7.88 -18.97 12.07
N VAL A 249 -6.59 -18.72 11.93
CA VAL A 249 -6.05 -17.48 11.34
C VAL A 249 -5.34 -17.87 10.03
N PRO A 250 -6.06 -17.86 8.89
CA PRO A 250 -5.46 -18.16 7.60
C PRO A 250 -4.31 -17.18 7.28
N SER A 251 -3.30 -17.65 6.54
CA SER A 251 -2.25 -16.77 6.04
C SER A 251 -2.82 -15.74 5.05
N ALA A 252 -3.86 -16.11 4.27
CA ALA A 252 -4.63 -15.16 3.48
C ALA A 252 -6.11 -15.54 3.42
N LEU A 253 -6.98 -14.53 3.35
CA LEU A 253 -8.44 -14.70 3.25
C LEU A 253 -9.02 -13.58 2.39
N GLU A 254 -9.15 -13.86 1.07
CA GLU A 254 -9.40 -12.89 0.03
C GLU A 254 -10.77 -13.08 -0.60
N MET A 255 -11.48 -12.02 -0.93
CA MET A 255 -12.81 -12.10 -1.53
C MET A 255 -12.91 -11.27 -2.81
N MET A 256 -13.67 -11.79 -3.78
CA MET A 256 -14.04 -11.12 -5.02
C MET A 256 -15.56 -11.20 -5.20
N ASP A 257 -16.19 -10.09 -5.60
CA ASP A 257 -17.61 -10.02 -5.94
C ASP A 257 -17.89 -10.42 -7.40
N ARG A 258 -19.18 -10.38 -7.78
CA ARG A 258 -19.64 -10.72 -9.14
C ARG A 258 -18.98 -9.85 -10.20
N ASN A 259 -18.89 -8.54 -9.99
CA ASN A 259 -18.32 -7.61 -10.97
C ASN A 259 -16.84 -7.88 -11.18
N THR A 260 -16.11 -8.22 -10.12
CA THR A 260 -14.70 -8.64 -10.22
C THR A 260 -14.55 -9.99 -10.92
N ILE A 261 -15.43 -10.98 -10.62
CA ILE A 261 -15.46 -12.27 -11.30
C ILE A 261 -15.63 -12.08 -12.82
N ASP A 262 -16.58 -11.24 -13.23
CA ASP A 262 -16.83 -10.93 -14.64
C ASP A 262 -15.65 -10.23 -15.31
N ALA A 263 -14.96 -9.34 -14.59
CA ALA A 263 -13.80 -8.63 -15.10
C ALA A 263 -12.59 -9.55 -15.34
N VAL A 264 -12.34 -10.53 -14.46
CA VAL A 264 -11.15 -11.40 -14.57
C VAL A 264 -11.34 -12.57 -15.54
N GLU A 265 -12.57 -13.02 -15.78
CA GLU A 265 -12.86 -14.20 -16.59
C GLU A 265 -12.28 -14.12 -18.00
N PRO A 266 -12.37 -12.98 -18.76
CA PRO A 266 -11.81 -12.89 -20.11
C PRO A 266 -10.29 -13.05 -20.19
N PHE A 267 -9.56 -12.68 -19.12
CA PHE A 267 -8.10 -12.65 -19.11
C PHE A 267 -7.47 -13.88 -18.51
N TYR A 268 -8.02 -14.36 -17.39
CA TYR A 268 -7.41 -15.42 -16.59
C TYR A 268 -8.10 -16.78 -16.74
N GLN A 269 -9.34 -16.78 -17.23
CA GLN A 269 -10.15 -17.99 -17.42
C GLN A 269 -10.10 -18.93 -16.19
N PRO A 270 -10.41 -18.42 -14.99
CA PRO A 270 -10.38 -19.20 -13.77
C PRO A 270 -11.45 -20.29 -13.74
N GLY A 271 -12.49 -20.17 -14.60
CA GLY A 271 -13.60 -21.11 -14.69
C GLY A 271 -14.46 -21.15 -13.43
N TYR A 272 -14.79 -19.96 -12.89
CA TYR A 272 -15.71 -19.86 -11.76
C TYR A 272 -17.14 -20.25 -12.16
N PRO A 273 -17.96 -20.81 -11.22
CA PRO A 273 -19.35 -21.11 -11.52
C PRO A 273 -20.11 -19.87 -12.00
N SER A 274 -20.94 -20.01 -13.04
CA SER A 274 -21.67 -18.89 -13.66
C SER A 274 -22.62 -18.17 -12.69
N GLU A 275 -23.16 -18.90 -11.70
CA GLU A 275 -24.07 -18.37 -10.69
C GLU A 275 -23.35 -17.80 -9.46
N ALA A 276 -22.01 -17.88 -9.40
CA ALA A 276 -21.24 -17.35 -8.28
C ALA A 276 -21.41 -15.85 -8.16
N GLN A 277 -21.82 -15.38 -6.99
CA GLN A 277 -21.87 -13.97 -6.65
C GLN A 277 -20.66 -13.53 -5.82
N ALA A 278 -19.97 -14.47 -5.21
CA ALA A 278 -18.73 -14.24 -4.50
C ALA A 278 -17.80 -15.46 -4.62
N VAL A 279 -16.51 -15.18 -4.66
CA VAL A 279 -15.43 -16.17 -4.58
C VAL A 279 -14.53 -15.80 -3.41
N LEU A 280 -14.26 -16.80 -2.56
CA LEU A 280 -13.35 -16.70 -1.42
C LEU A 280 -12.10 -17.51 -1.71
N ILE A 281 -10.92 -16.92 -1.60
CA ILE A 281 -9.63 -17.60 -1.63
C ILE A 281 -9.13 -17.66 -0.19
N VAL A 282 -8.80 -18.86 0.27
CA VAL A 282 -8.27 -19.12 1.60
C VAL A 282 -6.93 -19.79 1.46
N GLU A 283 -5.94 -19.26 2.16
CA GLU A 283 -4.62 -19.91 2.26
C GLU A 283 -4.27 -20.12 3.73
N VAL A 284 -3.81 -21.31 4.06
CA VAL A 284 -3.27 -21.67 5.36
C VAL A 284 -1.86 -22.21 5.19
N ASP A 285 -0.98 -21.90 6.13
CA ASP A 285 0.41 -22.33 6.10
C ASP A 285 0.92 -22.70 7.48
N GLY A 286 2.05 -23.39 7.52
CA GLY A 286 2.71 -23.81 8.76
C GLY A 286 3.16 -25.25 8.77
N LEU A 287 3.03 -25.92 9.92
CA LEU A 287 3.35 -27.34 10.07
C LEU A 287 2.26 -28.20 9.40
N LYS A 288 2.67 -29.28 8.75
CA LYS A 288 1.81 -30.12 7.91
C LYS A 288 0.55 -30.58 8.65
N GLU A 289 0.68 -31.15 9.83
CA GLU A 289 -0.46 -31.69 10.60
C GLU A 289 -1.46 -30.59 10.98
N SER A 290 -0.96 -29.41 11.35
CA SER A 290 -1.81 -28.25 11.67
C SER A 290 -2.54 -27.71 10.44
N VAL A 291 -1.88 -27.70 9.29
CA VAL A 291 -2.49 -27.25 8.02
C VAL A 291 -3.60 -28.22 7.61
N GLU A 292 -3.39 -29.53 7.71
CA GLU A 292 -4.39 -30.55 7.39
C GLU A 292 -5.67 -30.39 8.25
N GLU A 293 -5.53 -30.22 9.57
CA GLU A 293 -6.67 -29.97 10.48
C GLU A 293 -7.42 -28.68 10.15
N GLN A 294 -6.70 -27.61 9.82
CA GLN A 294 -7.31 -26.33 9.43
C GLN A 294 -8.07 -26.43 8.13
N VAL A 295 -7.51 -27.13 7.11
CA VAL A 295 -8.14 -27.35 5.81
C VAL A 295 -9.46 -28.09 5.97
N GLU A 296 -9.50 -29.20 6.74
CA GLU A 296 -10.73 -29.95 7.00
C GLU A 296 -11.80 -29.08 7.65
N ALA A 297 -11.43 -28.30 8.68
CA ALA A 297 -12.36 -27.40 9.37
C ALA A 297 -12.89 -26.27 8.44
N ILE A 298 -12.05 -25.71 7.58
CA ILE A 298 -12.45 -24.68 6.61
C ILE A 298 -13.42 -25.26 5.58
N ILE A 299 -13.17 -26.45 5.06
CA ILE A 299 -14.08 -27.15 4.13
C ILE A 299 -15.43 -27.41 4.78
N GLU A 300 -15.46 -27.85 6.05
CA GLU A 300 -16.70 -28.02 6.81
C GLU A 300 -17.50 -26.70 6.91
N ILE A 301 -16.83 -25.61 7.22
CA ILE A 301 -17.44 -24.28 7.33
C ILE A 301 -17.98 -23.81 5.97
N CYS A 302 -17.22 -23.96 4.89
CA CYS A 302 -17.67 -23.63 3.53
C CYS A 302 -18.94 -24.41 3.16
N ASN A 303 -18.97 -25.73 3.41
CA ASN A 303 -20.15 -26.57 3.16
C ASN A 303 -21.36 -26.15 4.01
N THR A 304 -21.15 -25.81 5.28
CA THR A 304 -22.22 -25.31 6.18
C THR A 304 -22.84 -24.03 5.64
N ASN A 305 -22.02 -23.16 5.03
CA ASN A 305 -22.48 -21.92 4.38
C ASN A 305 -22.89 -22.11 2.92
N ARG A 306 -23.06 -23.37 2.46
CA ARG A 306 -23.55 -23.75 1.13
C ARG A 306 -22.67 -23.24 0.00
N ALA A 307 -21.35 -23.43 0.12
CA ALA A 307 -20.46 -23.23 -1.00
C ALA A 307 -20.92 -24.08 -2.19
N MET A 308 -20.98 -23.48 -3.38
CA MET A 308 -21.38 -24.17 -4.62
C MET A 308 -20.27 -25.09 -5.11
N GLU A 309 -19.04 -24.64 -4.93
CA GLU A 309 -17.83 -25.33 -5.33
C GLU A 309 -16.73 -25.03 -4.31
N ILE A 310 -15.93 -26.04 -3.98
CA ILE A 310 -14.67 -25.89 -3.25
C ILE A 310 -13.60 -26.53 -4.13
N ARG A 311 -12.56 -25.77 -4.43
CA ARG A 311 -11.45 -26.20 -5.28
C ARG A 311 -10.15 -26.03 -4.51
N GLU A 312 -9.45 -27.14 -4.25
CA GLU A 312 -8.14 -27.12 -3.60
C GLU A 312 -7.04 -27.00 -4.67
N ALA A 313 -6.04 -26.16 -4.38
CA ALA A 313 -4.84 -26.05 -5.20
C ALA A 313 -3.77 -27.02 -4.69
N ASN A 314 -3.78 -28.22 -5.22
CA ASN A 314 -2.94 -29.34 -4.76
C ASN A 314 -1.48 -29.26 -5.24
N ASP A 315 -1.12 -28.24 -6.03
CA ASP A 315 0.23 -28.02 -6.53
C ASP A 315 0.53 -26.52 -6.71
N GLU A 316 1.82 -26.20 -6.84
CA GLU A 316 2.31 -24.84 -7.03
C GLU A 316 1.71 -24.14 -8.26
N LYS A 317 1.45 -24.87 -9.34
CA LYS A 317 0.87 -24.32 -10.57
C LYS A 317 -0.57 -23.86 -10.35
N ASN A 318 -1.39 -24.66 -9.69
CA ASN A 318 -2.78 -24.33 -9.38
C ASN A 318 -2.83 -23.18 -8.36
N ARG A 319 -1.96 -23.19 -7.35
CA ARG A 319 -1.80 -22.09 -6.41
C ARG A 319 -1.45 -20.77 -7.11
N THR A 320 -0.42 -20.79 -7.95
CA THR A 320 -0.01 -19.63 -8.75
C THR A 320 -1.18 -19.09 -9.57
N LYS A 321 -1.96 -19.95 -10.24
CA LYS A 321 -3.11 -19.52 -11.05
C LYS A 321 -4.20 -18.82 -10.21
N LEU A 322 -4.51 -19.32 -9.00
CA LEU A 322 -5.45 -18.65 -8.09
C LEU A 322 -4.98 -17.25 -7.73
N TRP A 323 -3.71 -17.11 -7.35
CA TRP A 323 -3.12 -15.84 -6.96
C TRP A 323 -2.94 -14.86 -8.13
N GLU A 324 -2.59 -15.33 -9.32
CA GLU A 324 -2.49 -14.50 -10.53
C GLU A 324 -3.84 -13.86 -10.86
N THR A 325 -4.94 -14.62 -10.77
CA THR A 325 -6.30 -14.12 -10.98
C THR A 325 -6.64 -13.03 -9.95
N ARG A 326 -6.38 -13.30 -8.65
CA ARG A 326 -6.65 -12.34 -7.57
C ARG A 326 -5.80 -11.06 -7.70
N LYS A 327 -4.50 -11.20 -7.90
CA LYS A 327 -3.57 -10.05 -8.03
C LYS A 327 -3.80 -9.26 -9.31
N GLY A 328 -4.32 -9.90 -10.36
CA GLY A 328 -4.64 -9.24 -11.63
C GLY A 328 -6.02 -8.58 -11.70
N ALA A 329 -6.85 -8.73 -10.67
CA ALA A 329 -8.25 -8.27 -10.67
C ALA A 329 -8.38 -6.75 -10.94
N ILE A 330 -7.58 -5.92 -10.26
CA ILE A 330 -7.61 -4.46 -10.44
C ILE A 330 -7.23 -4.09 -11.89
N GLY A 331 -6.21 -4.75 -12.46
CA GLY A 331 -5.84 -4.54 -13.87
C GLY A 331 -6.93 -4.93 -14.85
N ALA A 332 -7.73 -5.94 -14.52
CA ALA A 332 -8.84 -6.41 -15.36
C ALA A 332 -10.01 -5.41 -15.43
N TYR A 333 -10.15 -4.52 -14.45
CA TYR A 333 -11.19 -3.48 -14.48
C TYR A 333 -11.11 -2.54 -15.68
N GLY A 334 -9.93 -2.39 -16.27
CA GLY A 334 -9.75 -1.66 -17.52
C GLY A 334 -10.58 -2.17 -18.72
N SER A 335 -11.13 -3.41 -18.63
CA SER A 335 -12.08 -3.93 -19.61
C SER A 335 -13.50 -3.39 -19.44
N ILE A 336 -13.83 -2.87 -18.26
CA ILE A 336 -15.16 -2.35 -17.91
C ILE A 336 -15.19 -0.83 -18.08
N ALA A 337 -14.17 -0.13 -17.55
CA ALA A 337 -14.07 1.33 -17.64
C ALA A 337 -12.59 1.76 -17.76
N PRO A 338 -12.31 2.91 -18.39
CA PRO A 338 -10.93 3.36 -18.60
C PRO A 338 -10.22 3.80 -17.33
N THR A 339 -10.97 4.12 -16.27
CA THR A 339 -10.42 4.62 -15.00
C THR A 339 -11.18 3.99 -13.84
N TYR A 340 -10.53 3.86 -12.72
CA TYR A 340 -11.14 3.46 -11.45
C TYR A 340 -10.66 4.37 -10.32
N TYR A 341 -11.52 4.54 -9.31
CA TYR A 341 -11.17 5.12 -8.01
C TYR A 341 -11.26 4.04 -6.95
N LEU A 342 -10.13 3.70 -6.35
CA LEU A 342 -10.01 2.59 -5.40
C LEU A 342 -10.09 3.11 -3.97
N VAL A 343 -11.18 2.78 -3.27
CA VAL A 343 -11.34 3.09 -1.86
C VAL A 343 -10.62 2.05 -1.01
N ASP A 344 -10.09 2.45 0.15
CA ASP A 344 -9.33 1.61 1.07
C ASP A 344 -9.83 1.82 2.50
N GLY A 345 -11.05 1.40 2.77
CA GLY A 345 -11.64 1.49 4.09
C GLY A 345 -11.47 0.20 4.89
N VAL A 346 -11.34 0.33 6.22
CA VAL A 346 -11.33 -0.84 7.12
C VAL A 346 -12.65 -0.87 7.89
N VAL A 347 -13.19 -2.06 8.09
CA VAL A 347 -14.38 -2.28 8.90
C VAL A 347 -14.19 -3.45 9.87
N PRO A 348 -14.79 -3.42 11.06
CA PRO A 348 -14.84 -4.61 11.90
C PRO A 348 -15.43 -5.79 11.11
N ARG A 349 -14.77 -6.95 11.10
CA ARG A 349 -15.21 -8.14 10.33
C ARG A 349 -16.70 -8.45 10.50
N THR A 350 -17.22 -8.29 11.71
CA THR A 350 -18.66 -8.52 12.01
C THR A 350 -19.58 -7.52 11.32
N LYS A 351 -19.05 -6.40 10.81
CA LYS A 351 -19.76 -5.35 10.08
C LYS A 351 -19.59 -5.44 8.56
N LEU A 352 -18.66 -6.28 8.09
CA LEU A 352 -18.30 -6.41 6.69
C LEU A 352 -19.55 -6.56 5.79
N ARG A 353 -20.44 -7.50 6.11
CA ARG A 353 -21.69 -7.71 5.36
C ARG A 353 -22.60 -6.47 5.34
N GLN A 354 -22.69 -5.75 6.46
CA GLN A 354 -23.50 -4.53 6.54
C GLN A 354 -22.94 -3.45 5.61
N VAL A 355 -21.63 -3.22 5.67
CA VAL A 355 -20.98 -2.17 4.88
C VAL A 355 -20.98 -2.50 3.38
N LEU A 356 -20.75 -3.76 3.00
CA LEU A 356 -20.85 -4.16 1.58
C LEU A 356 -22.26 -3.91 0.99
N ARG A 357 -23.31 -4.15 1.77
CA ARG A 357 -24.69 -3.79 1.34
C ARG A 357 -24.87 -2.27 1.20
N GLN A 358 -24.24 -1.48 2.07
CA GLN A 358 -24.24 -0.01 1.93
C GLN A 358 -23.49 0.44 0.68
N VAL A 359 -22.35 -0.22 0.36
CA VAL A 359 -21.63 0.02 -0.92
C VAL A 359 -22.55 -0.24 -2.11
N ASP A 360 -23.26 -1.36 -2.15
CA ASP A 360 -24.21 -1.67 -3.22
C ASP A 360 -25.35 -0.63 -3.32
N GLN A 361 -25.86 -0.15 -2.19
CA GLN A 361 -26.89 0.91 -2.14
C GLN A 361 -26.34 2.24 -2.66
N ILE A 362 -25.16 2.65 -2.23
CA ILE A 362 -24.50 3.87 -2.72
C ILE A 362 -24.27 3.79 -4.23
N ALA A 363 -23.79 2.65 -4.71
CA ALA A 363 -23.56 2.40 -6.13
C ALA A 363 -24.85 2.55 -6.95
N ALA A 364 -25.95 1.96 -6.47
CA ALA A 364 -27.26 2.05 -7.12
C ALA A 364 -27.84 3.47 -7.12
N GLU A 365 -27.75 4.19 -5.99
CA GLU A 365 -28.25 5.56 -5.86
C GLU A 365 -27.49 6.54 -6.76
N LEU A 366 -26.18 6.40 -6.86
CA LEU A 366 -25.29 7.28 -7.66
C LEU A 366 -25.11 6.78 -9.09
N GLN A 367 -25.69 5.63 -9.44
CA GLN A 367 -25.59 5.01 -10.76
C GLN A 367 -24.14 4.78 -11.21
N VAL A 368 -23.26 4.38 -10.27
CA VAL A 368 -21.88 4.01 -10.53
C VAL A 368 -21.72 2.49 -10.50
N THR A 369 -20.74 1.98 -11.23
CA THR A 369 -20.35 0.57 -11.15
C THR A 369 -19.25 0.42 -10.11
N VAL A 370 -19.45 -0.48 -9.15
CA VAL A 370 -18.43 -0.82 -8.14
C VAL A 370 -18.06 -2.29 -8.30
N ALA A 371 -16.78 -2.59 -8.28
CA ALA A 371 -16.24 -3.94 -8.24
C ALA A 371 -15.40 -4.11 -6.96
N ASN A 372 -15.56 -5.24 -6.27
CA ASN A 372 -14.93 -5.45 -4.97
C ASN A 372 -13.96 -6.62 -5.01
N VAL A 373 -12.69 -6.34 -4.71
CA VAL A 373 -11.65 -7.33 -4.46
C VAL A 373 -10.90 -6.91 -3.20
N PHE A 374 -10.90 -7.71 -2.13
CA PHE A 374 -10.49 -7.20 -0.83
C PHE A 374 -10.01 -8.29 0.14
N HIS A 375 -9.34 -7.86 1.21
CA HIS A 375 -8.83 -8.68 2.30
C HIS A 375 -9.97 -8.94 3.31
N ALA A 376 -10.74 -10.01 3.08
CA ALA A 376 -11.89 -10.31 3.92
C ALA A 376 -11.52 -10.69 5.36
N GLY A 377 -10.28 -11.17 5.56
CA GLY A 377 -9.79 -11.65 6.85
C GLY A 377 -9.59 -10.56 7.90
N ASP A 378 -9.10 -9.40 7.51
CA ASP A 378 -8.86 -8.25 8.40
C ASP A 378 -9.90 -7.13 8.27
N GLY A 379 -10.79 -7.24 7.28
CA GLY A 379 -11.86 -6.26 7.05
C GLY A 379 -11.46 -5.05 6.24
N ASN A 380 -10.29 -5.10 5.58
CA ASN A 380 -9.86 -4.07 4.66
C ASN A 380 -10.54 -4.26 3.30
N ILE A 381 -11.46 -3.35 2.95
CA ILE A 381 -12.24 -3.41 1.72
C ILE A 381 -11.70 -2.44 0.66
N HIS A 382 -11.68 -2.92 -0.59
CA HIS A 382 -11.22 -2.14 -1.74
C HIS A 382 -12.31 -2.01 -2.82
N PRO A 383 -13.40 -1.28 -2.56
CA PRO A 383 -14.37 -0.96 -3.59
C PRO A 383 -13.71 -0.13 -4.69
N ALA A 384 -13.64 -0.67 -5.89
CA ALA A 384 -13.19 0.05 -7.08
C ALA A 384 -14.41 0.66 -7.79
N ILE A 385 -14.51 1.96 -7.78
CA ILE A 385 -15.55 2.72 -8.47
C ILE A 385 -15.08 2.94 -9.89
N LEU A 386 -15.77 2.37 -10.87
CA LEU A 386 -15.36 2.33 -12.26
C LEU A 386 -16.02 3.48 -13.03
N PHE A 387 -15.26 4.29 -13.76
CA PHE A 387 -15.76 5.47 -14.43
C PHE A 387 -14.88 5.90 -15.62
N ASN A 388 -15.37 6.87 -16.40
CA ASN A 388 -14.60 7.52 -17.44
C ASN A 388 -14.15 8.92 -16.99
N GLU A 389 -12.85 9.10 -16.75
CA GLU A 389 -12.27 10.38 -16.30
C GLU A 389 -12.50 11.54 -17.28
N ARG A 390 -12.86 11.25 -18.55
CA ARG A 390 -13.19 12.27 -19.56
C ARG A 390 -14.60 12.82 -19.41
N ASN A 391 -15.44 12.18 -18.56
CA ASN A 391 -16.79 12.63 -18.28
C ASN A 391 -16.82 13.28 -16.87
N PRO A 392 -16.91 14.62 -16.78
CA PRO A 392 -16.90 15.33 -15.50
C PRO A 392 -18.00 14.90 -14.52
N GLU A 393 -19.17 14.47 -15.03
CA GLU A 393 -20.26 14.03 -14.16
C GLU A 393 -19.95 12.65 -13.56
N GLU A 394 -19.37 11.72 -14.32
CA GLU A 394 -18.91 10.44 -13.78
C GLU A 394 -17.80 10.61 -12.74
N VAL A 395 -16.84 11.52 -12.98
CA VAL A 395 -15.79 11.87 -12.00
C VAL A 395 -16.42 12.34 -10.69
N LYS A 396 -17.39 13.28 -10.77
CA LYS A 396 -18.08 13.81 -9.59
C LYS A 396 -18.84 12.71 -8.83
N GLN A 397 -19.55 11.82 -9.56
CA GLN A 397 -20.27 10.71 -8.94
C GLN A 397 -19.31 9.69 -8.30
N ALA A 398 -18.17 9.41 -8.94
CA ALA A 398 -17.16 8.51 -8.40
C ALA A 398 -16.56 9.03 -7.10
N ILE A 399 -16.18 10.32 -7.05
CA ILE A 399 -15.66 10.96 -5.84
C ILE A 399 -16.71 10.96 -4.73
N LEU A 400 -17.97 11.29 -5.04
CA LEU A 400 -19.06 11.29 -4.06
C LEU A 400 -19.34 9.87 -3.53
N ALA A 401 -19.29 8.86 -4.40
CA ALA A 401 -19.44 7.47 -3.97
C ALA A 401 -18.31 7.05 -3.02
N GLY A 402 -17.05 7.39 -3.34
CA GLY A 402 -15.91 7.12 -2.48
C GLY A 402 -16.02 7.77 -1.11
N SER A 403 -16.42 9.07 -1.06
CA SER A 403 -16.69 9.77 0.20
C SER A 403 -17.71 9.03 1.07
N ARG A 404 -18.86 8.69 0.49
CA ARG A 404 -19.95 8.00 1.22
C ARG A 404 -19.54 6.60 1.68
N ILE A 405 -18.68 5.91 0.92
CA ILE A 405 -18.16 4.60 1.30
C ILE A 405 -17.21 4.72 2.49
N LEU A 406 -16.30 5.71 2.48
CA LEU A 406 -15.40 5.99 3.61
C LEU A 406 -16.20 6.36 4.88
N GLU A 407 -17.21 7.23 4.76
CA GLU A 407 -18.12 7.56 5.86
C GLU A 407 -18.81 6.30 6.42
N ALA A 408 -19.32 5.42 5.56
CA ALA A 408 -19.95 4.16 5.99
C ALA A 408 -18.96 3.23 6.71
N CYS A 409 -17.68 3.20 6.33
CA CYS A 409 -16.64 2.45 7.03
C CYS A 409 -16.39 3.00 8.44
N VAL A 410 -16.27 4.33 8.57
CA VAL A 410 -16.06 5.00 9.87
C VAL A 410 -17.28 4.83 10.77
N ASP A 411 -18.50 5.02 10.26
CA ASP A 411 -19.76 4.83 11.01
C ASP A 411 -19.93 3.39 11.52
N ALA A 412 -19.35 2.42 10.82
CA ALA A 412 -19.31 1.04 11.27
C ALA A 412 -18.29 0.78 12.39
N GLY A 413 -17.51 1.79 12.79
CA GLY A 413 -16.43 1.68 13.78
C GLY A 413 -15.10 1.23 13.17
N GLY A 414 -14.90 1.51 11.89
CA GLY A 414 -13.70 1.21 11.12
C GLY A 414 -12.74 2.39 10.99
N ALA A 415 -11.91 2.39 9.93
CA ALA A 415 -10.89 3.40 9.67
C ALA A 415 -10.88 3.84 8.20
N LEU A 416 -10.28 5.01 7.94
CA LEU A 416 -10.16 5.62 6.60
C LEU A 416 -9.20 4.88 5.67
N SER A 417 -8.20 4.20 6.23
CA SER A 417 -7.19 3.50 5.45
C SER A 417 -6.77 2.22 6.16
N GLY A 418 -6.63 1.14 5.40
CA GLY A 418 -6.05 -0.12 5.84
C GLY A 418 -4.58 -0.25 5.49
N GLU A 419 -4.23 0.13 4.25
CA GLU A 419 -2.87 -0.07 3.75
C GLU A 419 -2.40 0.99 2.73
N HIS A 420 -3.31 1.80 2.14
CA HIS A 420 -2.93 2.77 1.10
C HIS A 420 -2.35 4.07 1.65
N GLY A 421 -2.58 4.38 2.93
CA GLY A 421 -2.24 5.66 3.53
C GLY A 421 -3.37 6.71 3.40
N ILE A 422 -3.11 7.89 3.94
CA ILE A 422 -4.03 9.05 3.92
C ILE A 422 -3.75 9.92 2.69
N GLY A 423 -2.49 10.27 2.48
CA GLY A 423 -2.02 11.07 1.35
C GLY A 423 -2.81 12.34 1.13
N ILE A 424 -2.96 12.71 -0.15
CA ILE A 424 -3.81 13.83 -0.57
C ILE A 424 -5.29 13.42 -0.52
N GLU A 425 -5.58 12.19 -0.88
CA GLU A 425 -6.93 11.67 -1.12
C GLU A 425 -7.82 11.73 0.12
N LYS A 426 -7.28 11.32 1.28
CA LYS A 426 -8.09 11.10 2.49
C LYS A 426 -7.91 12.16 3.57
N GLN A 427 -7.04 13.14 3.35
CA GLN A 427 -6.74 14.19 4.34
C GLN A 427 -8.01 14.93 4.83
N ALA A 428 -8.92 15.26 3.90
CA ALA A 428 -10.16 15.95 4.22
C ALA A 428 -11.11 15.13 5.13
N TYR A 429 -10.92 13.82 5.20
CA TYR A 429 -11.74 12.90 6.00
C TYR A 429 -11.14 12.60 7.38
N MET A 430 -9.92 13.05 7.66
CA MET A 430 -9.28 12.84 8.97
C MET A 430 -10.17 13.25 10.16
N PRO A 431 -10.90 14.37 10.11
CA PRO A 431 -11.80 14.78 11.20
C PRO A 431 -12.98 13.82 11.47
N LEU A 432 -13.27 12.86 10.59
CA LEU A 432 -14.28 11.82 10.85
C LEU A 432 -13.81 10.82 11.92
N VAL A 433 -12.50 10.65 12.08
CA VAL A 433 -11.89 9.66 12.99
C VAL A 433 -11.17 10.33 14.14
N PHE A 434 -10.50 11.46 13.89
CA PHE A 434 -9.63 12.15 14.84
C PHE A 434 -10.23 13.47 15.26
N ASN A 435 -10.29 13.71 16.56
CA ASN A 435 -10.71 15.02 17.10
C ASN A 435 -9.58 16.06 16.98
N GLU A 436 -9.85 17.33 17.36
CA GLU A 436 -8.88 18.42 17.28
C GLU A 436 -7.61 18.15 18.10
N ASP A 437 -7.74 17.55 19.30
CA ASP A 437 -6.59 17.24 20.17
C ASP A 437 -5.69 16.17 19.55
N ASP A 438 -6.28 15.17 18.87
CA ASP A 438 -5.55 14.12 18.15
C ASP A 438 -4.76 14.72 16.98
N LEU A 439 -5.41 15.55 16.17
CA LEU A 439 -4.78 16.22 15.02
C LEU A 439 -3.66 17.17 15.47
N GLU A 440 -3.87 17.91 16.58
CA GLU A 440 -2.83 18.76 17.17
C GLU A 440 -1.65 17.93 17.67
N ALA A 441 -1.88 16.76 18.28
CA ALA A 441 -0.82 15.86 18.73
C ALA A 441 0.02 15.34 17.55
N MET A 442 -0.62 14.97 16.43
CA MET A 442 0.06 14.58 15.18
C MET A 442 0.90 15.74 14.64
N GLY A 443 0.35 16.97 14.64
CA GLY A 443 1.07 18.17 14.23
C GLY A 443 2.30 18.47 15.09
N ARG A 444 2.21 18.29 16.43
CA ARG A 444 3.36 18.42 17.34
C ARG A 444 4.44 17.36 17.09
N LEU A 445 4.03 16.09 16.84
CA LEU A 445 4.96 15.03 16.49
C LEU A 445 5.70 15.36 15.18
N ARG A 446 4.97 15.75 14.15
CA ARG A 446 5.53 16.18 12.87
C ARG A 446 6.56 17.32 13.08
N LYS A 447 6.20 18.35 13.84
CA LYS A 447 7.08 19.48 14.15
C LYS A 447 8.38 19.05 14.84
N ALA A 448 8.36 18.00 15.66
CA ALA A 448 9.57 17.46 16.30
C ALA A 448 10.57 16.89 15.26
N PHE A 449 10.11 16.36 14.12
CA PHE A 449 10.97 15.85 13.05
C PHE A 449 11.40 16.93 12.06
N ILE A 450 10.53 17.87 11.71
CA ILE A 450 10.80 18.85 10.65
C ILE A 450 11.23 20.26 11.16
N GLY A 451 11.16 20.50 12.46
CA GLY A 451 11.48 21.82 13.08
C GLY A 451 10.31 22.80 13.04
N ASP A 452 10.58 24.04 13.48
CA ASP A 452 9.55 25.09 13.66
C ASP A 452 9.06 25.74 12.35
N SER A 453 9.74 25.53 11.23
CA SER A 453 9.43 26.20 9.97
C SER A 453 8.46 25.36 9.14
N THR A 454 7.18 25.44 9.49
CA THR A 454 6.09 24.78 8.73
C THR A 454 5.92 25.33 7.32
N ASP A 455 6.30 26.58 7.08
CA ASP A 455 6.18 27.24 5.76
C ASP A 455 7.39 27.03 4.84
N THR A 456 8.50 26.54 5.38
CA THR A 456 9.76 26.32 4.65
C THR A 456 10.29 24.89 4.81
N ALA A 457 9.53 23.99 5.43
CA ALA A 457 9.92 22.58 5.52
C ALA A 457 10.06 22.02 4.10
N PRO A 458 11.22 21.46 3.76
CA PRO A 458 11.47 20.99 2.39
C PRO A 458 10.61 19.79 2.02
N ILE A 459 9.99 19.14 3.02
CA ILE A 459 9.15 17.97 2.80
C ILE A 459 7.73 18.46 2.54
N ASP A 460 7.23 18.18 1.33
CA ASP A 460 5.89 18.54 0.92
C ASP A 460 4.86 17.76 1.74
N VAL A 461 3.89 18.48 2.28
CA VAL A 461 2.81 17.87 3.04
C VAL A 461 1.52 18.48 2.54
N PRO A 462 0.54 17.67 2.21
CA PRO A 462 -0.80 18.16 1.94
C PRO A 462 -1.28 19.01 3.13
N SER A 463 -1.72 20.22 2.85
CA SER A 463 -2.18 21.20 3.88
C SER A 463 -3.65 21.01 4.17
#